data_f3c51d2477b90ea32c10ced883037156
#
_entry.id   f3c51d2477b90ea32c10ced883037156
#
_cell.length_a   1.000
_cell.length_b   1.000
_cell.length_c   1.000
_cell.angle_alpha   90.00
_cell.angle_beta   90.00
_cell.angle_gamma   90.00
#
_symmetry.space_group_name_H-M   'P 1'
#
loop_
_entity.id
_entity.type
_entity.pdbx_description
1 polymer ?
#
loop_
_entity_poly.entity_id
_entity_poly.type
_entity_poly.pdbx_seq_one_letter_code
_entity_poly.pdbx_strand_id
1 'polypeptide(L)'
;MSELTATVREQQDELERLRAEVAEWRRRFDRAEKREIAFTNSAKEVEPLYTGLDTAELDPAVVGMPGAYPYTRGIHPTGYRGRLWTMRQFAGFGTAKETNERYKFLLAHGQTGLSVAFDFPTLMGYDSDHPRSEGEVGKCGVAISSLADMETLFDGIPLDQVSTSMTINGPAIILYCFYIAAAEKQGVPPEKLRGTIQNDILKEYMAQHAWVYPVEPALRLIVDCFEWSAKHAPQWNTISISGYHIREAGATAAQELAFTLADGFTYVERGIARGLDVDEFAPRLSFFWDIHNDFFEEVAKLRAARRIWARHLRERYGAKNPRSWMLRFHSQTAGVTLTAQQPMNNIVRVAYQALAAVLGGTQSLHTNSMDETLALPTEQAVQVALRTQQVLAYETGVPNVIDPLGGSYYVESLTDQLERDAERLFEEIDRVGGVVQGLETGWFQRKIAEAAARQQWEIEQHRRTIVGVNEFVTEEPELSIPLLKIGDTESEQRERMATMRATRDNELCAQRLDALR
;
A
#
# COMPACT_ATOMS: atom_id res chain seq x y z
N MET A 1 -3.91 41.92 -30.34
CA MET A 1 -2.82 41.21 -31.04
C MET A 1 -1.44 41.72 -30.66
N SER A 2 -1.20 43.03 -30.44
CA SER A 2 0.12 43.58 -30.06
C SER A 2 0.59 43.17 -28.66
N GLU A 3 -0.26 43.15 -27.66
CA GLU A 3 0.06 42.75 -26.28
C GLU A 3 0.38 41.26 -26.18
N LEU A 4 -0.39 40.39 -26.83
CA LEU A 4 -0.14 38.96 -26.85
C LEU A 4 1.23 38.62 -27.50
N THR A 5 1.56 39.34 -28.58
CA THR A 5 2.85 39.17 -29.27
C THR A 5 4.04 39.67 -28.43
N ALA A 6 3.84 40.74 -27.63
CA ALA A 6 4.85 41.22 -26.70
C ALA A 6 5.09 40.22 -25.55
N THR A 7 4.02 39.70 -24.96
CA THR A 7 4.11 38.68 -23.86
C THR A 7 4.78 37.39 -24.30
N VAL A 8 4.47 36.89 -25.52
CA VAL A 8 5.11 35.71 -26.09
C VAL A 8 6.61 35.95 -26.32
N ARG A 9 7.00 37.14 -26.76
CA ARG A 9 8.40 37.50 -26.97
C ARG A 9 9.16 37.63 -25.68
N GLU A 10 8.58 38.23 -24.66
CA GLU A 10 9.16 38.28 -23.31
C GLU A 10 9.39 36.87 -22.72
N GLN A 11 8.42 35.97 -22.87
CA GLN A 11 8.58 34.58 -22.44
C GLN A 11 9.68 33.84 -23.22
N GLN A 12 9.81 34.07 -24.52
CA GLN A 12 10.88 33.48 -25.34
C GLN A 12 12.26 34.01 -24.91
N ASP A 13 12.39 35.31 -24.69
CA ASP A 13 13.63 35.94 -24.22
C ASP A 13 14.04 35.42 -22.83
N GLU A 14 13.08 35.22 -21.92
CA GLU A 14 13.30 34.63 -20.60
C GLU A 14 13.75 33.17 -20.69
N LEU A 15 13.15 32.38 -21.58
CA LEU A 15 13.53 30.98 -21.83
C LEU A 15 14.94 30.87 -22.41
N GLU A 16 15.31 31.73 -23.33
CA GLU A 16 16.66 31.78 -23.90
C GLU A 16 17.70 32.18 -22.84
N ARG A 17 17.36 33.15 -21.99
CA ARG A 17 18.21 33.53 -20.88
C ARG A 17 18.43 32.37 -19.90
N LEU A 18 17.37 31.67 -19.50
CA LEU A 18 17.46 30.50 -18.64
C LEU A 18 18.30 29.38 -19.25
N ARG A 19 18.16 29.11 -20.55
CA ARG A 19 19.01 28.15 -21.27
C ARG A 19 20.49 28.52 -21.20
N ALA A 20 20.83 29.80 -21.39
CA ALA A 20 22.19 30.29 -21.31
C ALA A 20 22.77 30.17 -19.88
N GLU A 21 21.97 30.50 -18.86
CA GLU A 21 22.36 30.37 -17.47
C GLU A 21 22.59 28.91 -17.07
N VAL A 22 21.71 27.99 -17.47
CA VAL A 22 21.87 26.54 -17.25
C VAL A 22 23.10 26.00 -17.95
N ALA A 23 23.35 26.42 -19.20
CA ALA A 23 24.54 26.00 -19.94
C ALA A 23 25.85 26.48 -19.28
N GLU A 24 25.87 27.71 -18.75
CA GLU A 24 27.02 28.24 -18.02
C GLU A 24 27.23 27.50 -16.69
N TRP A 25 26.12 27.25 -15.94
CA TRP A 25 26.19 26.45 -14.72
C TRP A 25 26.72 25.03 -15.02
N ARG A 26 26.25 24.37 -16.10
CA ARG A 26 26.71 23.04 -16.50
C ARG A 26 28.19 23.00 -16.75
N ARG A 27 28.74 24.00 -17.48
CA ARG A 27 30.19 24.10 -17.71
C ARG A 27 30.99 24.23 -16.39
N ARG A 28 30.46 24.95 -15.41
CA ARG A 28 31.11 25.06 -14.07
C ARG A 28 31.01 23.77 -13.29
N PHE A 29 29.84 23.14 -13.31
CA PHE A 29 29.58 21.85 -12.66
C PHE A 29 30.50 20.75 -13.21
N ASP A 30 30.66 20.66 -14.56
CA ASP A 30 31.49 19.63 -15.19
C ASP A 30 32.97 19.74 -14.81
N ARG A 31 33.46 20.98 -14.55
CA ARG A 31 34.84 21.24 -14.11
C ARG A 31 35.07 21.08 -12.62
N ALA A 32 34.02 21.05 -11.81
CA ALA A 32 34.12 20.90 -10.37
C ALA A 32 34.44 19.45 -9.97
N GLU A 33 35.15 19.28 -8.87
CA GLU A 33 35.37 18.00 -8.25
C GLU A 33 34.03 17.41 -7.77
N LYS A 34 33.80 16.14 -8.01
CA LYS A 34 32.56 15.42 -7.65
C LYS A 34 32.91 14.11 -6.96
N ARG A 35 32.01 13.63 -6.10
CA ARG A 35 32.13 12.30 -5.53
C ARG A 35 31.99 11.26 -6.64
N GLU A 36 32.79 10.21 -6.61
CA GLU A 36 32.76 9.09 -7.56
C GLU A 36 31.69 8.07 -7.17
N ILE A 37 30.42 8.49 -7.13
CA ILE A 37 29.27 7.65 -6.85
C ILE A 37 28.23 7.79 -7.94
N ALA A 38 27.39 6.76 -8.13
CA ALA A 38 26.25 6.86 -9.01
C ALA A 38 25.14 7.69 -8.33
N PHE A 39 24.61 8.68 -9.04
CA PHE A 39 23.46 9.47 -8.63
C PHE A 39 22.22 8.94 -9.35
N THR A 40 21.53 8.01 -8.73
CA THR A 40 20.38 7.30 -9.33
C THR A 40 19.20 7.28 -8.37
N ASN A 41 17.98 7.28 -8.92
CA ASN A 41 16.82 6.73 -8.24
C ASN A 41 16.77 5.20 -8.50
N SER A 42 15.66 4.51 -8.20
CA SER A 42 15.60 3.04 -8.25
C SER A 42 15.93 2.43 -9.62
N ALA A 43 15.91 3.19 -10.71
CA ALA A 43 16.10 2.62 -12.06
C ALA A 43 16.94 3.46 -13.00
N LYS A 44 17.15 4.75 -12.76
CA LYS A 44 17.73 5.69 -13.71
C LYS A 44 18.71 6.66 -13.06
N GLU A 45 19.61 7.20 -13.85
CA GLU A 45 20.45 8.33 -13.45
C GLU A 45 19.61 9.58 -13.27
N VAL A 46 19.96 10.37 -12.24
CA VAL A 46 19.29 11.62 -11.89
C VAL A 46 20.18 12.79 -12.34
N GLU A 47 19.57 13.75 -13.02
CA GLU A 47 20.28 14.97 -13.42
C GLU A 47 20.67 15.78 -12.17
N PRO A 48 21.81 16.48 -12.21
CA PRO A 48 22.28 17.23 -11.05
C PRO A 48 21.48 18.51 -10.77
N LEU A 49 20.69 18.99 -11.74
CA LEU A 49 19.88 20.20 -11.64
C LEU A 49 18.60 20.05 -12.45
N TYR A 50 17.49 20.46 -11.87
CA TYR A 50 16.21 20.62 -12.55
C TYR A 50 15.78 22.08 -12.49
N THR A 51 15.21 22.58 -13.58
CA THR A 51 14.83 23.99 -13.77
C THR A 51 13.48 24.11 -14.44
N GLY A 52 13.00 25.32 -14.70
CA GLY A 52 11.80 25.56 -15.52
C GLY A 52 11.88 24.98 -16.94
N LEU A 53 13.10 24.65 -17.44
CA LEU A 53 13.26 23.99 -18.74
C LEU A 53 12.76 22.53 -18.72
N ASP A 54 12.92 21.84 -17.58
CA ASP A 54 12.54 20.43 -17.40
C ASP A 54 11.04 20.27 -17.20
N THR A 55 10.34 21.37 -16.94
CA THR A 55 8.88 21.43 -16.78
C THR A 55 8.20 22.35 -17.79
N ALA A 56 8.94 22.88 -18.77
CA ALA A 56 8.43 23.84 -19.75
C ALA A 56 7.31 23.29 -20.65
N GLU A 57 7.33 21.99 -20.91
CA GLU A 57 6.32 21.28 -21.70
C GLU A 57 5.18 20.73 -20.84
N LEU A 58 5.27 20.84 -19.51
CA LEU A 58 4.26 20.33 -18.60
C LEU A 58 3.00 21.22 -18.67
N ASP A 59 1.89 20.62 -19.08
CA ASP A 59 0.60 21.31 -19.05
C ASP A 59 0.21 21.64 -17.59
N PRO A 60 0.02 22.93 -17.23
CA PRO A 60 -0.43 23.32 -15.90
C PRO A 60 -1.72 22.62 -15.45
N ALA A 61 -2.58 22.21 -16.39
CA ALA A 61 -3.81 21.49 -16.09
C ALA A 61 -3.54 20.08 -15.53
N VAL A 62 -2.40 19.48 -15.88
CA VAL A 62 -1.99 18.15 -15.39
C VAL A 62 -1.53 18.21 -13.92
N VAL A 63 -0.90 19.29 -13.50
CA VAL A 63 -0.59 19.55 -12.10
C VAL A 63 -1.86 19.87 -11.33
N GLY A 64 -2.71 20.73 -11.85
CA GLY A 64 -4.04 21.05 -11.35
C GLY A 64 -4.05 21.68 -9.96
N MET A 65 -5.22 21.64 -9.31
CA MET A 65 -5.44 22.12 -7.95
C MET A 65 -5.75 20.97 -6.99
N PRO A 66 -5.40 21.07 -5.70
CA PRO A 66 -5.77 20.06 -4.70
C PRO A 66 -7.28 19.80 -4.70
N GLY A 67 -7.66 18.52 -4.72
CA GLY A 67 -9.07 18.10 -4.75
C GLY A 67 -9.78 18.23 -6.09
N ALA A 68 -9.07 18.62 -7.15
CA ALA A 68 -9.60 18.71 -8.51
C ALA A 68 -8.91 17.69 -9.44
N TYR A 69 -9.63 17.26 -10.48
CA TYR A 69 -9.09 16.42 -11.54
C TYR A 69 -7.81 17.06 -12.15
N PRO A 70 -6.75 16.32 -12.39
CA PRO A 70 -6.57 14.86 -12.27
C PRO A 70 -6.05 14.39 -10.91
N TYR A 71 -6.21 15.15 -9.85
CA TYR A 71 -5.85 14.84 -8.46
C TYR A 71 -4.33 14.67 -8.20
N THR A 72 -3.48 15.16 -9.05
CA THR A 72 -2.01 15.10 -8.87
C THR A 72 -1.59 15.60 -7.50
N ARG A 73 -2.20 16.70 -7.02
CA ARG A 73 -1.91 17.37 -5.76
C ARG A 73 -2.75 16.89 -4.57
N GLY A 74 -3.44 15.76 -4.70
CA GLY A 74 -4.27 15.16 -3.65
C GLY A 74 -5.76 15.15 -3.98
N ILE A 75 -6.49 14.22 -3.36
CA ILE A 75 -7.92 13.97 -3.64
C ILE A 75 -8.87 14.88 -2.84
N HIS A 76 -8.36 15.61 -1.84
CA HIS A 76 -9.17 16.50 -1.01
C HIS A 76 -8.65 17.94 -1.08
N PRO A 77 -9.54 18.94 -1.26
CA PRO A 77 -9.13 20.36 -1.38
C PRO A 77 -8.53 20.90 -0.08
N THR A 78 -8.84 20.31 1.05
CA THR A 78 -8.34 20.72 2.37
C THR A 78 -7.09 19.97 2.80
N GLY A 79 -6.72 18.87 2.10
CA GLY A 79 -5.63 18.01 2.51
C GLY A 79 -5.72 17.62 3.98
N TYR A 80 -4.59 17.59 4.68
CA TYR A 80 -4.55 17.25 6.11
C TYR A 80 -5.03 18.37 7.03
N ARG A 81 -5.24 19.59 6.54
CA ARG A 81 -5.90 20.64 7.31
C ARG A 81 -7.37 20.33 7.60
N GLY A 82 -8.02 19.53 6.75
CA GLY A 82 -9.38 19.04 6.98
C GLY A 82 -9.42 17.81 7.87
N ARG A 83 -8.54 16.84 7.60
CA ARG A 83 -8.44 15.60 8.36
C ARG A 83 -7.06 14.98 8.15
N LEU A 84 -6.41 14.58 9.23
CA LEU A 84 -5.19 13.79 9.20
C LEU A 84 -5.45 12.40 8.58
N TRP A 85 -4.38 11.75 8.16
CA TRP A 85 -4.44 10.34 7.76
C TRP A 85 -4.87 9.44 8.93
N THR A 86 -5.48 8.32 8.63
CA THR A 86 -5.77 7.30 9.64
C THR A 86 -4.47 6.66 10.08
N MET A 87 -4.11 6.79 11.35
CA MET A 87 -2.98 6.07 11.96
C MET A 87 -3.42 4.64 12.22
N ARG A 88 -2.79 3.70 11.52
CA ARG A 88 -3.26 2.32 11.41
C ARG A 88 -2.07 1.36 11.43
N GLN A 89 -1.70 0.89 12.62
CA GLN A 89 -0.67 -0.13 12.74
C GLN A 89 -1.22 -1.49 12.31
N PHE A 90 -0.49 -2.17 11.45
CA PHE A 90 -0.73 -3.57 11.08
C PHE A 90 -0.35 -4.45 12.27
N ALA A 91 -1.29 -5.19 12.84
CA ALA A 91 -1.08 -5.94 14.05
C ALA A 91 -1.92 -7.23 14.06
N GLY A 92 -1.33 -8.29 14.59
CA GLY A 92 -1.94 -9.59 14.80
C GLY A 92 -0.85 -10.60 15.17
N PHE A 93 -1.10 -11.39 16.18
CA PHE A 93 -0.25 -12.50 16.61
C PHE A 93 -1.02 -13.44 17.54
N GLY A 94 -0.60 -14.67 17.61
CA GLY A 94 -1.14 -15.61 18.57
C GLY A 94 -2.64 -15.85 18.40
N THR A 95 -3.34 -15.87 19.52
CA THR A 95 -4.79 -16.06 19.57
C THR A 95 -5.57 -14.77 19.29
N ALA A 96 -6.85 -14.91 18.98
CA ALA A 96 -7.77 -13.78 18.82
C ALA A 96 -7.85 -12.91 20.08
N LYS A 97 -7.70 -13.50 21.27
CA LYS A 97 -7.70 -12.78 22.54
C LYS A 97 -6.46 -11.90 22.71
N GLU A 98 -5.27 -12.45 22.49
CA GLU A 98 -4.01 -11.70 22.57
C GLU A 98 -3.99 -10.53 21.58
N THR A 99 -4.49 -10.75 20.37
CA THR A 99 -4.59 -9.69 19.36
C THR A 99 -5.65 -8.65 19.73
N ASN A 100 -6.79 -9.04 20.34
CA ASN A 100 -7.80 -8.09 20.86
C ASN A 100 -7.19 -7.18 21.93
N GLU A 101 -6.41 -7.72 22.86
CA GLU A 101 -5.71 -6.94 23.88
C GLU A 101 -4.72 -5.94 23.23
N ARG A 102 -3.98 -6.35 22.20
CA ARG A 102 -3.11 -5.47 21.42
C ARG A 102 -3.91 -4.35 20.73
N TYR A 103 -5.05 -4.63 20.15
CA TYR A 103 -5.91 -3.60 19.54
C TYR A 103 -6.41 -2.58 20.55
N LYS A 104 -6.87 -3.02 21.71
CA LYS A 104 -7.28 -2.13 22.80
C LYS A 104 -6.11 -1.26 23.28
N PHE A 105 -4.91 -1.84 23.40
CA PHE A 105 -3.68 -1.09 23.71
C PHE A 105 -3.40 0.00 22.67
N LEU A 106 -3.39 -0.32 21.39
CA LEU A 106 -3.12 0.64 20.32
C LEU A 106 -4.15 1.76 20.24
N LEU A 107 -5.44 1.43 20.37
CA LEU A 107 -6.52 2.44 20.41
C LEU A 107 -6.37 3.38 21.61
N ALA A 108 -6.02 2.85 22.78
CA ALA A 108 -5.75 3.66 23.98
C ALA A 108 -4.53 4.59 23.81
N HIS A 109 -3.60 4.27 22.91
CA HIS A 109 -2.41 5.07 22.61
C HIS A 109 -2.59 6.04 21.43
N GLY A 110 -3.82 6.17 20.89
CA GLY A 110 -4.18 7.15 19.87
C GLY A 110 -4.15 6.65 18.44
N GLN A 111 -4.10 5.33 18.22
CA GLN A 111 -4.40 4.75 16.91
C GLN A 111 -5.85 5.03 16.52
N THR A 112 -6.14 5.32 15.26
CA THR A 112 -7.46 5.77 14.81
C THR A 112 -8.19 4.79 13.89
N GLY A 113 -7.60 3.63 13.63
CA GLY A 113 -8.20 2.53 12.86
C GLY A 113 -7.41 1.24 13.08
N LEU A 114 -8.01 0.09 12.81
CA LEU A 114 -7.39 -1.22 12.99
C LEU A 114 -6.95 -1.83 11.67
N SER A 115 -5.87 -2.62 11.70
CA SER A 115 -5.42 -3.44 10.58
C SER A 115 -5.03 -4.83 11.09
N VAL A 116 -5.67 -5.86 10.53
CA VAL A 116 -5.54 -7.25 10.98
C VAL A 116 -4.46 -7.96 10.18
N ALA A 117 -3.44 -8.47 10.87
CA ALA A 117 -2.50 -9.45 10.35
C ALA A 117 -3.02 -10.86 10.67
N PHE A 118 -3.29 -11.67 9.65
CA PHE A 118 -3.68 -13.07 9.81
C PHE A 118 -2.48 -14.00 9.69
N ASP A 119 -2.52 -15.14 10.39
CA ASP A 119 -1.48 -16.16 10.29
C ASP A 119 -1.55 -16.93 8.95
N PHE A 120 -0.49 -17.67 8.62
CA PHE A 120 -0.41 -18.42 7.37
C PHE A 120 -1.54 -19.44 7.20
N PRO A 121 -1.95 -20.23 8.20
CA PRO A 121 -3.11 -21.11 8.05
C PRO A 121 -4.36 -20.36 7.62
N THR A 122 -4.68 -19.24 8.26
CA THR A 122 -5.83 -18.41 7.90
C THR A 122 -5.69 -17.84 6.47
N LEU A 123 -4.51 -17.34 6.08
CA LEU A 123 -4.26 -16.82 4.73
C LEU A 123 -4.44 -17.89 3.65
N MET A 124 -4.11 -19.15 3.96
CA MET A 124 -4.20 -20.29 3.04
C MET A 124 -5.54 -21.02 3.13
N GLY A 125 -6.48 -20.55 3.97
CA GLY A 125 -7.79 -21.15 4.13
C GLY A 125 -7.79 -22.49 4.87
N TYR A 126 -6.80 -22.72 5.74
CA TYR A 126 -6.73 -23.89 6.60
C TYR A 126 -7.19 -23.57 8.02
N ASP A 127 -7.90 -24.49 8.63
CA ASP A 127 -8.15 -24.48 10.07
C ASP A 127 -6.85 -24.72 10.84
N SER A 128 -6.75 -24.21 12.06
CA SER A 128 -5.53 -24.32 12.88
C SER A 128 -5.16 -25.76 13.26
N ASP A 129 -6.11 -26.70 13.21
CA ASP A 129 -5.88 -28.13 13.48
C ASP A 129 -5.60 -28.97 12.21
N HIS A 130 -5.52 -28.33 11.04
CA HIS A 130 -5.16 -29.02 9.81
C HIS A 130 -3.68 -29.43 9.84
N PRO A 131 -3.28 -30.61 9.31
CA PRO A 131 -1.87 -31.04 9.35
C PRO A 131 -0.86 -30.09 8.73
N ARG A 132 -1.26 -29.29 7.72
CA ARG A 132 -0.40 -28.27 7.10
C ARG A 132 -0.22 -27.01 7.94
N SER A 133 -0.98 -26.84 9.01
CA SER A 133 -0.92 -25.68 9.91
C SER A 133 0.06 -25.87 11.04
N GLU A 134 0.62 -27.09 11.20
CA GLU A 134 1.56 -27.42 12.27
C GLU A 134 2.80 -26.51 12.22
N GLY A 135 3.10 -25.86 13.36
CA GLY A 135 4.22 -24.94 13.50
C GLY A 135 3.97 -23.50 13.01
N GLU A 136 2.85 -23.21 12.31
CA GLU A 136 2.57 -21.90 11.71
C GLU A 136 1.44 -21.13 12.41
N VAL A 137 0.70 -21.79 13.32
CA VAL A 137 -0.47 -21.18 13.98
C VAL A 137 -0.07 -20.00 14.86
N GLY A 138 -0.60 -18.83 14.55
CA GLY A 138 -0.38 -17.60 15.32
C GLY A 138 1.02 -16.98 15.19
N LYS A 139 1.91 -17.48 14.32
CA LYS A 139 3.32 -17.05 14.25
C LYS A 139 3.51 -15.68 13.59
N CYS A 140 2.90 -15.43 12.44
CA CYS A 140 3.06 -14.19 11.68
C CYS A 140 1.77 -13.36 11.62
N GLY A 141 0.77 -13.72 12.41
CA GLY A 141 -0.52 -13.06 12.47
C GLY A 141 -1.45 -13.78 13.43
N VAL A 142 -2.69 -13.32 13.54
CA VAL A 142 -3.72 -13.93 14.40
C VAL A 142 -4.35 -15.15 13.73
N ALA A 143 -4.52 -16.21 14.49
CA ALA A 143 -5.22 -17.42 14.06
C ALA A 143 -6.74 -17.21 14.12
N ILE A 144 -7.42 -17.30 12.97
CA ILE A 144 -8.88 -17.19 12.83
C ILE A 144 -9.41 -18.38 12.03
N SER A 145 -9.90 -19.39 12.72
CA SER A 145 -10.46 -20.59 12.10
C SER A 145 -11.98 -20.64 12.12
N SER A 146 -12.63 -19.73 12.88
CA SER A 146 -14.07 -19.75 13.09
C SER A 146 -14.66 -18.36 13.31
N LEU A 147 -16.00 -18.25 13.20
CA LEU A 147 -16.72 -17.05 13.60
C LEU A 147 -16.48 -16.69 15.09
N ALA A 148 -16.38 -17.68 15.96
CA ALA A 148 -16.11 -17.44 17.38
C ALA A 148 -14.76 -16.78 17.64
N ASP A 149 -13.73 -17.07 16.82
CA ASP A 149 -12.45 -16.39 16.88
C ASP A 149 -12.59 -14.93 16.43
N MET A 150 -13.35 -14.66 15.35
CA MET A 150 -13.62 -13.30 14.90
C MET A 150 -14.40 -12.48 15.92
N GLU A 151 -15.39 -13.08 16.59
CA GLU A 151 -16.13 -12.45 17.69
C GLU A 151 -15.19 -12.08 18.85
N THR A 152 -14.28 -13.00 19.22
CA THR A 152 -13.27 -12.77 20.25
C THR A 152 -12.30 -11.66 19.85
N LEU A 153 -11.87 -11.64 18.59
CA LEU A 153 -10.95 -10.63 18.06
C LEU A 153 -11.49 -9.22 18.21
N PHE A 154 -12.79 -9.02 18.01
CA PHE A 154 -13.43 -7.69 18.07
C PHE A 154 -14.28 -7.47 19.33
N ASP A 155 -14.14 -8.34 20.33
CA ASP A 155 -14.87 -8.17 21.60
C ASP A 155 -14.58 -6.83 22.27
N GLY A 156 -15.63 -6.05 22.58
CA GLY A 156 -15.54 -4.74 23.21
C GLY A 156 -14.97 -3.62 22.31
N ILE A 157 -14.81 -3.85 21.00
CA ILE A 157 -14.40 -2.82 20.02
C ILE A 157 -15.63 -2.36 19.25
N PRO A 158 -15.97 -1.04 19.26
CA PRO A 158 -17.17 -0.51 18.59
C PRO A 158 -16.96 -0.46 17.06
N LEU A 159 -17.48 -1.45 16.33
CA LEU A 159 -17.26 -1.61 14.88
C LEU A 159 -17.96 -0.56 14.01
N ASP A 160 -18.94 0.18 14.57
CA ASP A 160 -19.57 1.32 13.91
C ASP A 160 -18.72 2.62 14.03
N GLN A 161 -17.75 2.66 14.93
CA GLN A 161 -16.89 3.84 15.17
C GLN A 161 -15.46 3.64 14.66
N VAL A 162 -14.91 2.45 14.83
CA VAL A 162 -13.53 2.11 14.43
C VAL A 162 -13.52 1.46 13.05
N SER A 163 -12.78 2.05 12.11
CA SER A 163 -12.61 1.42 10.78
C SER A 163 -11.58 0.30 10.85
N THR A 164 -11.92 -0.85 10.24
CA THR A 164 -11.04 -2.04 10.25
C THR A 164 -10.55 -2.36 8.85
N SER A 165 -9.26 -2.62 8.70
CA SER A 165 -8.66 -3.19 7.51
C SER A 165 -8.30 -4.66 7.77
N MET A 166 -8.54 -5.53 6.80
CA MET A 166 -8.20 -6.96 6.87
C MET A 166 -7.33 -7.34 5.69
N THR A 167 -6.09 -7.74 5.97
CA THR A 167 -5.12 -8.19 4.96
C THR A 167 -5.31 -9.67 4.65
N ILE A 168 -6.36 -9.98 3.92
CA ILE A 168 -6.73 -11.34 3.54
C ILE A 168 -7.16 -11.38 2.07
N ASN A 169 -6.79 -12.40 1.32
CA ASN A 169 -6.95 -12.49 -0.13
C ASN A 169 -7.69 -13.77 -0.56
N GLY A 170 -7.04 -14.92 -0.62
CA GLY A 170 -7.69 -16.16 -1.06
C GLY A 170 -9.02 -16.43 -0.34
N PRO A 171 -9.07 -16.56 0.99
CA PRO A 171 -10.28 -16.78 1.76
C PRO A 171 -11.01 -15.48 2.16
N ALA A 172 -10.73 -14.34 1.51
CA ALA A 172 -11.26 -13.02 1.89
C ALA A 172 -12.77 -12.99 2.07
N ILE A 173 -13.52 -13.61 1.16
CA ILE A 173 -14.98 -13.64 1.23
C ILE A 173 -15.49 -14.30 2.54
N ILE A 174 -14.81 -15.35 3.03
CA ILE A 174 -15.16 -16.05 4.27
C ILE A 174 -14.91 -15.16 5.48
N LEU A 175 -13.71 -14.55 5.55
CA LEU A 175 -13.35 -13.65 6.67
C LEU A 175 -14.21 -12.39 6.67
N TYR A 176 -14.63 -11.90 5.50
CA TYR A 176 -15.58 -10.80 5.39
C TYR A 176 -16.96 -11.19 5.94
N CYS A 177 -17.46 -12.38 5.62
CA CYS A 177 -18.70 -12.90 6.21
C CYS A 177 -18.58 -13.06 7.74
N PHE A 178 -17.46 -13.55 8.25
CA PHE A 178 -17.24 -13.63 9.70
C PHE A 178 -17.25 -12.25 10.36
N TYR A 179 -16.61 -11.26 9.74
CA TYR A 179 -16.59 -9.88 10.26
C TYR A 179 -17.99 -9.26 10.31
N ILE A 180 -18.78 -9.43 9.24
CA ILE A 180 -20.17 -8.96 9.18
C ILE A 180 -21.01 -9.63 10.26
N ALA A 181 -20.94 -10.98 10.37
CA ALA A 181 -21.69 -11.72 11.36
C ALA A 181 -21.30 -11.36 12.81
N ALA A 182 -20.00 -11.12 13.08
CA ALA A 182 -19.55 -10.63 14.37
C ALA A 182 -20.10 -9.23 14.68
N ALA A 183 -20.13 -8.33 13.70
CA ALA A 183 -20.71 -7.00 13.83
C ALA A 183 -22.22 -7.04 14.07
N GLU A 184 -22.96 -7.87 13.35
CA GLU A 184 -24.41 -8.07 13.54
C GLU A 184 -24.72 -8.55 14.96
N LYS A 185 -23.91 -9.46 15.52
CA LYS A 185 -24.04 -9.91 16.91
C LYS A 185 -23.76 -8.79 17.92
N GLN A 186 -22.95 -7.78 17.56
CA GLN A 186 -22.76 -6.56 18.36
C GLN A 186 -23.88 -5.54 18.13
N GLY A 187 -24.88 -5.82 17.29
CA GLY A 187 -25.97 -4.90 16.94
C GLY A 187 -25.57 -3.84 15.90
N VAL A 188 -24.46 -4.03 15.19
CA VAL A 188 -23.98 -3.14 14.14
C VAL A 188 -24.36 -3.70 12.77
N PRO A 189 -25.30 -3.09 12.05
CA PRO A 189 -25.69 -3.55 10.71
C PRO A 189 -24.63 -3.25 9.66
N PRO A 190 -24.57 -4.02 8.55
CA PRO A 190 -23.54 -3.89 7.52
C PRO A 190 -23.39 -2.49 6.92
N GLU A 191 -24.48 -1.72 6.83
CA GLU A 191 -24.49 -0.36 6.26
C GLU A 191 -23.68 0.64 7.08
N LYS A 192 -23.43 0.36 8.36
CA LYS A 192 -22.62 1.21 9.25
C LYS A 192 -21.13 0.82 9.24
N LEU A 193 -20.80 -0.36 8.73
CA LEU A 193 -19.43 -0.84 8.72
C LEU A 193 -18.54 0.01 7.80
N ARG A 194 -17.40 0.43 8.32
CA ARG A 194 -16.38 1.18 7.60
C ARG A 194 -15.05 0.46 7.71
N GLY A 195 -14.44 0.19 6.59
CA GLY A 195 -13.20 -0.55 6.58
C GLY A 195 -12.80 -0.95 5.18
N THR A 196 -11.92 -1.92 5.11
CA THR A 196 -11.38 -2.44 3.85
C THR A 196 -11.06 -3.92 4.02
N ILE A 197 -11.37 -4.72 3.03
CA ILE A 197 -10.78 -6.05 2.87
C ILE A 197 -9.78 -6.00 1.72
N GLN A 198 -8.59 -6.62 1.88
CA GLN A 198 -7.57 -6.54 0.83
C GLN A 198 -8.05 -7.18 -0.46
N ASN A 199 -8.44 -8.45 -0.42
CA ASN A 199 -9.16 -9.12 -1.51
C ASN A 199 -8.52 -8.93 -2.90
N ASP A 200 -7.18 -8.78 -2.94
CA ASP A 200 -6.41 -8.57 -4.15
C ASP A 200 -5.65 -9.85 -4.51
N ILE A 201 -6.23 -10.63 -5.40
CA ILE A 201 -5.67 -11.93 -5.76
C ILE A 201 -4.55 -11.82 -6.82
N LEU A 202 -4.60 -10.83 -7.71
CA LEU A 202 -3.64 -10.74 -8.81
C LEU A 202 -2.22 -10.55 -8.30
N LYS A 203 -2.02 -9.70 -7.28
CA LYS A 203 -0.71 -9.53 -6.64
C LYS A 203 -0.21 -10.79 -5.92
N GLU A 204 -1.12 -11.68 -5.50
CA GLU A 204 -0.72 -12.96 -4.89
C GLU A 204 0.01 -13.85 -5.89
N TYR A 205 -0.46 -13.89 -7.13
CA TYR A 205 0.23 -14.64 -8.19
C TYR A 205 1.53 -13.94 -8.65
N MET A 206 1.60 -12.61 -8.50
CA MET A 206 2.81 -11.85 -8.88
C MET A 206 3.94 -11.99 -7.88
N ALA A 207 3.65 -11.84 -6.56
CA ALA A 207 4.65 -11.54 -5.55
C ALA A 207 4.50 -12.29 -4.23
N GLN A 208 3.31 -12.33 -3.60
CA GLN A 208 3.15 -12.86 -2.24
C GLN A 208 2.96 -14.36 -2.19
N HIS A 209 2.37 -14.96 -3.23
CA HIS A 209 2.17 -16.42 -3.41
C HIS A 209 1.22 -17.10 -2.41
N ALA A 210 0.34 -16.35 -1.74
CA ALA A 210 -0.68 -16.89 -0.82
C ALA A 210 -2.07 -16.97 -1.50
N TRP A 211 -2.19 -17.79 -2.53
CA TRP A 211 -3.43 -18.00 -3.27
C TRP A 211 -4.04 -19.40 -3.01
N VAL A 212 -5.36 -19.50 -3.06
CA VAL A 212 -6.14 -20.71 -2.75
C VAL A 212 -6.84 -21.26 -4.00
N TYR A 213 -7.32 -20.39 -4.88
CA TYR A 213 -8.08 -20.74 -6.08
C TYR A 213 -7.28 -20.40 -7.33
N PRO A 214 -7.60 -21.02 -8.49
CA PRO A 214 -7.13 -20.53 -9.80
C PRO A 214 -7.61 -19.08 -10.05
N VAL A 215 -6.92 -18.37 -10.97
CA VAL A 215 -7.13 -16.91 -11.20
C VAL A 215 -8.60 -16.57 -11.50
N GLU A 216 -9.24 -17.27 -12.44
CA GLU A 216 -10.59 -16.92 -12.88
C GLU A 216 -11.66 -17.15 -11.78
N PRO A 217 -11.70 -18.28 -11.05
CA PRO A 217 -12.57 -18.42 -9.88
C PRO A 217 -12.32 -17.36 -8.79
N ALA A 218 -11.07 -16.99 -8.54
CA ALA A 218 -10.73 -15.97 -7.58
C ALA A 218 -11.27 -14.59 -7.99
N LEU A 219 -11.09 -14.20 -9.26
CA LEU A 219 -11.63 -12.95 -9.82
C LEU A 219 -13.15 -12.89 -9.72
N ARG A 220 -13.84 -14.03 -9.94
CA ARG A 220 -15.29 -14.11 -9.76
C ARG A 220 -15.71 -13.76 -8.33
N LEU A 221 -15.05 -14.35 -7.32
CA LEU A 221 -15.35 -14.08 -5.91
C LEU A 221 -15.14 -12.62 -5.53
N ILE A 222 -14.13 -11.97 -6.10
CA ILE A 222 -13.85 -10.53 -5.88
C ILE A 222 -15.01 -9.69 -6.42
N VAL A 223 -15.50 -9.98 -7.64
CA VAL A 223 -16.62 -9.25 -8.24
C VAL A 223 -17.92 -9.52 -7.48
N ASP A 224 -18.13 -10.73 -6.95
CA ASP A 224 -19.26 -11.03 -6.07
C ASP A 224 -19.25 -10.14 -4.82
N CYS A 225 -18.06 -9.87 -4.24
CA CYS A 225 -17.90 -8.90 -3.14
C CYS A 225 -18.25 -7.47 -3.57
N PHE A 226 -17.88 -7.04 -4.79
CA PHE A 226 -18.24 -5.73 -5.31
C PHE A 226 -19.76 -5.56 -5.40
N GLU A 227 -20.43 -6.53 -6.04
CA GLU A 227 -21.87 -6.51 -6.25
C GLU A 227 -22.64 -6.51 -4.92
N TRP A 228 -22.28 -7.39 -3.99
CA TRP A 228 -22.95 -7.48 -2.70
C TRP A 228 -22.75 -6.22 -1.86
N SER A 229 -21.51 -5.75 -1.75
CA SER A 229 -21.18 -4.60 -0.88
C SER A 229 -21.75 -3.30 -1.39
N ALA A 230 -21.84 -3.10 -2.71
CA ALA A 230 -22.49 -1.91 -3.27
C ALA A 230 -23.93 -1.74 -2.76
N LYS A 231 -24.62 -2.86 -2.53
CA LYS A 231 -26.03 -2.89 -2.07
C LYS A 231 -26.16 -2.87 -0.54
N HIS A 232 -25.29 -3.59 0.18
CA HIS A 232 -25.49 -3.91 1.60
C HIS A 232 -24.48 -3.25 2.54
N ALA A 233 -23.28 -2.91 2.06
CA ALA A 233 -22.24 -2.27 2.86
C ALA A 233 -21.61 -1.09 2.12
N PRO A 234 -22.37 -0.01 1.82
CA PRO A 234 -21.96 1.06 0.90
C PRO A 234 -20.79 1.90 1.41
N GLN A 235 -20.38 1.73 2.66
CA GLN A 235 -19.22 2.43 3.25
C GLN A 235 -17.96 1.56 3.30
N TRP A 236 -18.07 0.27 2.92
CA TRP A 236 -16.95 -0.68 2.91
C TRP A 236 -16.14 -0.60 1.62
N ASN A 237 -14.82 -0.62 1.73
CA ASN A 237 -13.93 -0.76 0.57
C ASN A 237 -13.73 -2.26 0.29
N THR A 238 -14.17 -2.69 -0.86
CA THR A 238 -14.26 -4.11 -1.23
C THR A 238 -12.95 -4.73 -1.69
N ILE A 239 -11.93 -3.87 -1.91
CA ILE A 239 -10.59 -4.28 -2.31
C ILE A 239 -9.57 -3.22 -1.87
N SER A 240 -8.34 -3.66 -1.63
CA SER A 240 -7.14 -2.82 -1.51
C SER A 240 -6.09 -3.35 -2.47
N ILE A 241 -6.04 -2.76 -3.67
CA ILE A 241 -5.16 -3.17 -4.76
C ILE A 241 -3.73 -2.82 -4.38
N SER A 242 -2.86 -3.84 -4.28
CA SER A 242 -1.65 -3.76 -3.47
C SER A 242 -0.37 -3.81 -4.29
N GLY A 243 0.29 -2.66 -4.42
CA GLY A 243 1.67 -2.54 -4.90
C GLY A 243 2.72 -2.92 -3.86
N TYR A 244 2.38 -2.80 -2.57
CA TYR A 244 3.29 -3.08 -1.46
C TYR A 244 4.07 -4.38 -1.65
N HIS A 245 3.39 -5.50 -1.84
CA HIS A 245 4.02 -6.82 -1.98
C HIS A 245 4.89 -6.94 -3.24
N ILE A 246 4.50 -6.27 -4.31
CA ILE A 246 5.26 -6.21 -5.57
C ILE A 246 6.60 -5.49 -5.34
N ARG A 247 6.57 -4.37 -4.63
CA ARG A 247 7.74 -3.58 -4.29
C ARG A 247 8.65 -4.30 -3.30
N GLU A 248 8.08 -4.92 -2.26
CA GLU A 248 8.79 -5.75 -1.26
C GLU A 248 9.50 -6.96 -1.91
N ALA A 249 8.96 -7.49 -3.00
CA ALA A 249 9.59 -8.55 -3.79
C ALA A 249 10.76 -8.05 -4.67
N GLY A 250 11.06 -6.75 -4.68
CA GLY A 250 12.20 -6.15 -5.36
C GLY A 250 11.88 -5.43 -6.69
N ALA A 251 10.61 -5.18 -6.99
CA ALA A 251 10.23 -4.35 -8.13
C ALA A 251 10.72 -2.90 -7.98
N THR A 252 10.92 -2.21 -9.11
CA THR A 252 11.18 -0.76 -9.11
C THR A 252 9.89 0.02 -8.80
N ALA A 253 10.01 1.30 -8.44
CA ALA A 253 8.85 2.17 -8.21
C ALA A 253 7.94 2.27 -9.44
N ALA A 254 8.50 2.33 -10.64
CA ALA A 254 7.74 2.34 -11.90
C ALA A 254 7.00 1.00 -12.14
N GLN A 255 7.62 -0.14 -11.81
CA GLN A 255 6.98 -1.46 -11.89
C GLN A 255 5.86 -1.60 -10.87
N GLU A 256 6.10 -1.20 -9.61
CA GLU A 256 5.05 -1.17 -8.58
C GLU A 256 3.86 -0.34 -9.06
N LEU A 257 4.12 0.89 -9.54
CA LEU A 257 3.09 1.80 -10.05
C LEU A 257 2.27 1.15 -11.18
N ALA A 258 2.95 0.63 -12.19
CA ALA A 258 2.30 0.08 -13.38
C ALA A 258 1.55 -1.22 -13.09
N PHE A 259 2.16 -2.16 -12.37
CA PHE A 259 1.56 -3.48 -12.13
C PHE A 259 0.33 -3.35 -11.22
N THR A 260 0.42 -2.51 -10.19
CA THR A 260 -0.72 -2.22 -9.30
C THR A 260 -1.89 -1.58 -10.03
N LEU A 261 -1.63 -0.59 -10.88
CA LEU A 261 -2.70 0.06 -11.65
C LEU A 261 -3.29 -0.87 -12.72
N ALA A 262 -2.47 -1.71 -13.36
CA ALA A 262 -2.94 -2.72 -14.31
C ALA A 262 -3.85 -3.77 -13.63
N ASP A 263 -3.52 -4.18 -12.40
CA ASP A 263 -4.42 -5.01 -11.59
C ASP A 263 -5.74 -4.28 -11.33
N GLY A 264 -5.67 -2.99 -10.95
CA GLY A 264 -6.83 -2.14 -10.76
C GLY A 264 -7.71 -2.04 -12.00
N PHE A 265 -7.13 -1.86 -13.16
CA PHE A 265 -7.85 -1.83 -14.44
C PHE A 265 -8.50 -3.18 -14.74
N THR A 266 -7.80 -4.28 -14.48
CA THR A 266 -8.35 -5.63 -14.64
C THR A 266 -9.58 -5.85 -13.75
N TYR A 267 -9.55 -5.42 -12.49
CA TYR A 267 -10.72 -5.50 -11.61
C TYR A 267 -11.89 -4.64 -12.08
N VAL A 268 -11.63 -3.44 -12.59
CA VAL A 268 -12.66 -2.59 -13.19
C VAL A 268 -13.30 -3.27 -14.38
N GLU A 269 -12.50 -3.83 -15.28
CA GLU A 269 -12.97 -4.56 -16.47
C GLU A 269 -13.82 -5.77 -16.09
N ARG A 270 -13.45 -6.53 -15.06
CA ARG A 270 -14.23 -7.67 -14.55
C ARG A 270 -15.59 -7.23 -13.95
N GLY A 271 -15.61 -6.10 -13.24
CA GLY A 271 -16.87 -5.52 -12.73
C GLY A 271 -17.81 -5.11 -13.86
N ILE A 272 -17.29 -4.39 -14.87
CA ILE A 272 -18.05 -3.98 -16.06
C ILE A 272 -18.53 -5.20 -16.85
N ALA A 273 -17.69 -6.22 -17.05
CA ALA A 273 -18.06 -7.45 -17.76
C ALA A 273 -19.16 -8.24 -17.02
N ARG A 274 -19.27 -8.13 -15.69
CA ARG A 274 -20.40 -8.65 -14.89
C ARG A 274 -21.68 -7.85 -15.11
N GLY A 275 -21.62 -6.66 -15.74
CA GLY A 275 -22.77 -5.76 -15.93
C GLY A 275 -22.98 -4.75 -14.82
N LEU A 276 -21.98 -4.55 -13.94
CA LEU A 276 -22.02 -3.51 -12.90
C LEU A 276 -21.71 -2.13 -13.51
N ASP A 277 -22.40 -1.11 -13.05
CA ASP A 277 -22.04 0.28 -13.36
C ASP A 277 -20.73 0.64 -12.65
N VAL A 278 -19.76 1.14 -13.40
CA VAL A 278 -18.46 1.54 -12.86
C VAL A 278 -18.60 2.57 -11.73
N ASP A 279 -19.56 3.45 -11.80
CA ASP A 279 -19.80 4.48 -10.78
C ASP A 279 -20.47 3.95 -9.50
N GLU A 280 -20.96 2.71 -9.49
CA GLU A 280 -21.48 2.05 -8.29
C GLU A 280 -20.37 1.42 -7.45
N PHE A 281 -19.37 0.78 -8.08
CA PHE A 281 -18.32 0.07 -7.34
C PHE A 281 -16.97 0.79 -7.30
N ALA A 282 -16.54 1.50 -8.35
CA ALA A 282 -15.23 2.15 -8.40
C ALA A 282 -15.01 3.18 -7.28
N PRO A 283 -16.01 3.91 -6.75
CA PRO A 283 -15.85 4.75 -5.57
C PRO A 283 -15.38 4.00 -4.32
N ARG A 284 -15.41 2.68 -4.31
CA ARG A 284 -15.00 1.82 -3.18
C ARG A 284 -13.75 1.00 -3.44
N LEU A 285 -13.16 1.12 -4.60
CA LEU A 285 -11.82 0.60 -4.85
C LEU A 285 -10.81 1.46 -4.09
N SER A 286 -9.88 0.80 -3.42
CA SER A 286 -8.77 1.45 -2.72
C SER A 286 -7.46 0.77 -3.09
N PHE A 287 -6.34 1.41 -2.71
CA PHE A 287 -5.01 0.96 -3.08
C PHE A 287 -4.12 0.84 -1.85
N PHE A 288 -3.01 0.14 -2.00
CA PHE A 288 -2.00 -0.03 -0.98
C PHE A 288 -0.61 0.07 -1.59
N TRP A 289 0.14 1.10 -1.19
CA TRP A 289 1.47 1.41 -1.72
C TRP A 289 2.56 1.15 -0.70
N ASP A 290 3.69 0.64 -1.18
CA ASP A 290 4.93 0.63 -0.45
C ASP A 290 5.58 2.01 -0.45
N ILE A 291 6.31 2.36 0.62
CA ILE A 291 7.09 3.61 0.68
C ILE A 291 8.53 3.28 1.04
N HIS A 292 9.37 3.31 0.02
CA HIS A 292 10.77 2.98 0.09
C HIS A 292 11.66 4.18 0.51
N ASN A 293 12.99 4.02 0.53
CA ASN A 293 13.93 5.04 0.99
C ASN A 293 14.19 6.18 0.00
N ASP A 294 13.88 6.03 -1.28
CA ASP A 294 14.04 7.14 -2.25
C ASP A 294 12.89 8.13 -2.10
N PHE A 295 13.12 9.12 -1.25
CA PHE A 295 12.11 10.05 -0.76
C PHE A 295 11.31 10.76 -1.86
N PHE A 296 12.00 11.33 -2.83
CA PHE A 296 11.33 12.09 -3.90
C PHE A 296 10.66 11.17 -4.92
N GLU A 297 11.25 10.01 -5.20
CA GLU A 297 10.65 9.01 -6.08
C GLU A 297 9.32 8.50 -5.50
N GLU A 298 9.25 8.25 -4.20
CA GLU A 298 8.04 7.79 -3.53
C GLU A 298 6.93 8.86 -3.55
N VAL A 299 7.27 10.12 -3.27
CA VAL A 299 6.31 11.24 -3.41
C VAL A 299 5.78 11.35 -4.85
N ALA A 300 6.66 11.30 -5.83
CA ALA A 300 6.32 11.41 -7.25
C ALA A 300 5.47 10.21 -7.73
N LYS A 301 5.77 8.99 -7.26
CA LYS A 301 4.99 7.77 -7.53
C LYS A 301 3.52 7.92 -7.11
N LEU A 302 3.28 8.41 -5.90
CA LEU A 302 1.92 8.60 -5.40
C LEU A 302 1.16 9.71 -6.14
N ARG A 303 1.86 10.75 -6.60
CA ARG A 303 1.31 11.81 -7.46
C ARG A 303 0.92 11.25 -8.84
N ALA A 304 1.82 10.51 -9.48
CA ALA A 304 1.59 9.84 -10.76
C ALA A 304 0.44 8.83 -10.67
N ALA A 305 0.37 8.03 -9.60
CA ALA A 305 -0.68 7.05 -9.39
C ALA A 305 -2.09 7.67 -9.42
N ARG A 306 -2.30 8.80 -8.73
CA ARG A 306 -3.59 9.51 -8.74
C ARG A 306 -3.95 10.02 -10.13
N ARG A 307 -2.99 10.61 -10.83
CA ARG A 307 -3.18 11.18 -12.16
C ARG A 307 -3.53 10.14 -13.21
N ILE A 308 -2.78 9.05 -13.24
CA ILE A 308 -3.02 7.92 -14.16
C ILE A 308 -4.40 7.31 -13.91
N TRP A 309 -4.70 6.97 -12.64
CA TRP A 309 -5.99 6.40 -12.28
C TRP A 309 -7.16 7.29 -12.70
N ALA A 310 -7.10 8.57 -12.36
CA ALA A 310 -8.17 9.52 -12.69
C ALA A 310 -8.43 9.61 -14.19
N ARG A 311 -7.36 9.67 -14.99
CA ARG A 311 -7.47 9.74 -16.44
C ARG A 311 -8.08 8.47 -17.02
N HIS A 312 -7.56 7.29 -16.66
CA HIS A 312 -8.07 6.02 -17.16
C HIS A 312 -9.53 5.77 -16.77
N LEU A 313 -9.92 6.02 -15.52
CA LEU A 313 -11.31 5.83 -15.09
C LEU A 313 -12.27 6.75 -15.85
N ARG A 314 -11.88 7.99 -16.07
CA ARG A 314 -12.69 8.96 -16.79
C ARG A 314 -12.74 8.69 -18.31
N GLU A 315 -11.60 8.45 -18.93
CA GLU A 315 -11.47 8.45 -20.39
C GLU A 315 -11.62 7.04 -20.99
N ARG A 316 -11.00 6.01 -20.37
CA ARG A 316 -11.07 4.64 -20.87
C ARG A 316 -12.35 3.92 -20.43
N TYR A 317 -12.74 4.08 -19.17
CA TYR A 317 -13.88 3.34 -18.60
C TYR A 317 -15.16 4.18 -18.52
N GLY A 318 -15.13 5.45 -18.90
CA GLY A 318 -16.31 6.31 -19.03
C GLY A 318 -17.00 6.64 -17.70
N ALA A 319 -16.31 6.49 -16.56
CA ALA A 319 -16.83 6.86 -15.26
C ALA A 319 -17.18 8.35 -15.21
N LYS A 320 -18.36 8.68 -14.67
CA LYS A 320 -18.88 10.06 -14.61
C LYS A 320 -18.81 10.66 -13.22
N ASN A 321 -18.80 9.80 -12.19
CA ASN A 321 -18.75 10.23 -10.82
C ASN A 321 -17.29 10.60 -10.43
N PRO A 322 -17.00 11.84 -10.01
CA PRO A 322 -15.66 12.25 -9.59
C PRO A 322 -15.06 11.36 -8.49
N ARG A 323 -15.89 10.72 -7.66
CA ARG A 323 -15.41 9.79 -6.62
C ARG A 323 -14.81 8.51 -7.20
N SER A 324 -15.21 8.10 -8.40
CA SER A 324 -14.64 6.96 -9.12
C SER A 324 -13.23 7.26 -9.63
N TRP A 325 -12.92 8.53 -9.92
CA TRP A 325 -11.60 8.98 -10.40
C TRP A 325 -10.59 9.18 -9.27
N MET A 326 -11.05 9.27 -8.02
CA MET A 326 -10.19 9.49 -6.85
C MET A 326 -9.50 8.20 -6.44
N LEU A 327 -8.18 8.14 -6.59
CA LEU A 327 -7.37 7.05 -6.05
C LEU A 327 -7.14 7.28 -4.56
N ARG A 328 -7.84 6.49 -3.73
CA ARG A 328 -7.65 6.48 -2.27
C ARG A 328 -6.75 5.32 -1.90
N PHE A 329 -5.85 5.56 -0.97
CA PHE A 329 -4.88 4.54 -0.64
C PHE A 329 -4.40 4.56 0.81
N HIS A 330 -3.96 3.40 1.22
CA HIS A 330 -3.11 3.15 2.36
C HIS A 330 -1.66 3.15 1.92
N SER A 331 -0.76 3.60 2.79
CA SER A 331 0.68 3.44 2.61
C SER A 331 1.27 2.69 3.80
N GLN A 332 2.27 1.87 3.52
CA GLN A 332 3.10 1.25 4.52
C GLN A 332 4.57 1.53 4.20
N THR A 333 5.35 1.82 5.23
CA THR A 333 6.80 1.95 5.10
C THR A 333 7.42 0.62 4.71
N ALA A 334 8.45 0.64 3.85
CA ALA A 334 9.03 -0.57 3.25
C ALA A 334 9.76 -1.44 4.26
N GLY A 335 9.25 -2.65 4.51
CA GLY A 335 9.88 -3.64 5.39
C GLY A 335 11.22 -4.12 4.83
N VAL A 336 11.31 -4.33 3.51
CA VAL A 336 12.53 -4.78 2.81
C VAL A 336 13.73 -3.85 2.99
N THR A 337 13.51 -2.60 3.39
CA THR A 337 14.59 -1.63 3.65
C THR A 337 15.16 -1.70 5.06
N LEU A 338 14.48 -2.37 5.97
CA LEU A 338 14.89 -2.48 7.36
C LEU A 338 15.92 -3.59 7.53
N THR A 339 16.83 -3.39 8.47
CA THR A 339 17.99 -4.28 8.64
C THR A 339 18.04 -4.85 10.06
N ALA A 340 18.51 -6.08 10.18
CA ALA A 340 18.80 -6.70 11.47
C ALA A 340 20.02 -6.04 12.13
N GLN A 341 20.97 -5.57 11.31
CA GLN A 341 22.15 -4.85 11.76
C GLN A 341 21.75 -3.43 12.20
N GLN A 342 22.24 -3.02 13.38
CA GLN A 342 21.98 -1.69 13.95
C GLN A 342 20.48 -1.33 13.92
N PRO A 343 19.57 -2.12 14.54
CA PRO A 343 18.13 -2.03 14.36
C PRO A 343 17.52 -0.68 14.78
N MET A 344 18.21 0.09 15.64
CA MET A 344 17.76 1.44 16.00
C MET A 344 17.75 2.41 14.80
N ASN A 345 18.58 2.18 13.77
CA ASN A 345 18.56 2.97 12.55
C ASN A 345 17.26 2.78 11.75
N ASN A 346 16.52 1.69 11.99
CA ASN A 346 15.22 1.45 11.35
C ASN A 346 14.18 2.50 11.75
N ILE A 347 14.25 3.06 12.96
CA ILE A 347 13.38 4.18 13.39
C ILE A 347 13.56 5.38 12.46
N VAL A 348 14.81 5.68 12.10
CA VAL A 348 15.14 6.81 11.21
C VAL A 348 14.66 6.54 9.78
N ARG A 349 14.88 5.32 9.26
CA ARG A 349 14.39 4.92 7.93
C ARG A 349 12.88 5.08 7.84
N VAL A 350 12.16 4.51 8.81
CA VAL A 350 10.70 4.58 8.89
C VAL A 350 10.19 6.02 9.01
N ALA A 351 10.87 6.90 9.75
CA ALA A 351 10.47 8.30 9.86
C ALA A 351 10.53 9.03 8.50
N TYR A 352 11.58 8.83 7.70
CA TYR A 352 11.69 9.41 6.36
C TYR A 352 10.68 8.82 5.38
N GLN A 353 10.44 7.53 5.43
CA GLN A 353 9.42 6.86 4.60
C GLN A 353 8.02 7.37 4.97
N ALA A 354 7.69 7.48 6.26
CA ALA A 354 6.43 8.05 6.72
C ALA A 354 6.24 9.49 6.24
N LEU A 355 7.31 10.30 6.27
CA LEU A 355 7.29 11.66 5.74
C LEU A 355 6.99 11.67 4.23
N ALA A 356 7.62 10.78 3.45
CA ALA A 356 7.35 10.65 2.01
C ALA A 356 5.88 10.25 1.75
N ALA A 357 5.32 9.30 2.51
CA ALA A 357 3.92 8.90 2.42
C ALA A 357 2.97 10.08 2.65
N VAL A 358 3.22 10.88 3.68
CA VAL A 358 2.40 12.04 4.05
C VAL A 358 2.50 13.14 3.00
N LEU A 359 3.71 13.48 2.55
CA LEU A 359 3.91 14.44 1.46
C LEU A 359 3.35 13.93 0.13
N GLY A 360 3.31 12.63 -0.07
CA GLY A 360 2.62 11.96 -1.17
C GLY A 360 1.10 11.94 -1.06
N GLY A 361 0.51 12.34 0.07
CA GLY A 361 -0.94 12.52 0.23
C GLY A 361 -1.72 11.25 0.59
N THR A 362 -1.15 10.36 1.40
CA THR A 362 -1.81 9.12 1.88
C THR A 362 -3.05 9.38 2.74
N GLN A 363 -4.07 8.50 2.68
CA GLN A 363 -5.25 8.58 3.55
C GLN A 363 -5.13 7.73 4.81
N SER A 364 -4.21 6.77 4.81
CA SER A 364 -3.98 5.86 5.92
C SER A 364 -2.52 5.42 5.90
N LEU A 365 -1.89 5.27 7.07
CA LEU A 365 -0.47 4.96 7.18
C LEU A 365 -0.21 3.89 8.23
N HIS A 366 0.62 2.91 7.86
CA HIS A 366 1.34 2.04 8.77
C HIS A 366 2.82 2.40 8.78
N THR A 367 3.42 2.40 9.94
CA THR A 367 4.87 2.54 10.16
C THR A 367 5.42 1.26 10.77
N ASN A 368 6.37 0.63 10.10
CA ASN A 368 7.01 -0.58 10.59
C ASN A 368 7.78 -0.30 11.88
N SER A 369 7.86 -1.30 12.73
CA SER A 369 8.62 -1.21 13.99
C SER A 369 10.11 -1.47 13.75
N MET A 370 10.96 -1.02 14.66
CA MET A 370 12.41 -1.18 14.53
C MET A 370 12.87 -2.65 14.55
N ASP A 371 12.07 -3.54 15.12
CA ASP A 371 12.30 -4.98 15.26
C ASP A 371 11.70 -5.82 14.13
N GLU A 372 11.16 -5.18 13.07
CA GLU A 372 10.44 -5.81 11.94
C GLU A 372 11.21 -6.98 11.31
N THR A 373 12.52 -6.84 11.12
CA THR A 373 13.37 -7.89 10.52
C THR A 373 13.71 -9.03 11.48
N LEU A 374 13.39 -8.90 12.74
CA LEU A 374 13.79 -9.85 13.80
C LEU A 374 12.60 -10.64 14.35
N ALA A 375 11.45 -10.00 14.54
CA ALA A 375 10.24 -10.59 15.09
C ALA A 375 9.01 -9.70 14.87
N LEU A 376 7.84 -10.19 15.23
CA LEU A 376 6.66 -9.34 15.40
C LEU A 376 6.90 -8.31 16.51
N PRO A 377 6.30 -7.09 16.41
CA PRO A 377 6.70 -5.98 17.25
C PRO A 377 6.33 -6.14 18.73
N THR A 378 7.27 -5.81 19.60
CA THR A 378 7.00 -5.62 21.02
C THR A 378 6.09 -4.40 21.26
N GLU A 379 5.49 -4.28 22.45
CA GLU A 379 4.69 -3.09 22.80
C GLU A 379 5.51 -1.80 22.70
N GLN A 380 6.75 -1.82 23.17
CA GLN A 380 7.65 -0.67 23.07
C GLN A 380 7.93 -0.30 21.62
N ALA A 381 8.27 -1.26 20.77
CA ALA A 381 8.59 -1.03 19.38
C ALA A 381 7.39 -0.50 18.58
N VAL A 382 6.21 -1.10 18.74
CA VAL A 382 4.99 -0.62 18.06
C VAL A 382 4.54 0.75 18.57
N GLN A 383 4.79 1.07 19.85
CA GLN A 383 4.52 2.39 20.39
C GLN A 383 5.42 3.45 19.75
N VAL A 384 6.72 3.19 19.60
CA VAL A 384 7.66 4.10 18.91
C VAL A 384 7.22 4.30 17.46
N ALA A 385 6.83 3.23 16.75
CA ALA A 385 6.33 3.31 15.39
C ALA A 385 5.07 4.18 15.28
N LEU A 386 4.11 4.04 16.20
CA LEU A 386 2.93 4.91 16.26
C LEU A 386 3.29 6.36 16.61
N ARG A 387 4.21 6.59 17.56
CA ARG A 387 4.71 7.93 17.92
C ARG A 387 5.39 8.62 16.74
N THR A 388 6.08 7.90 15.87
CA THR A 388 6.64 8.45 14.63
C THR A 388 5.57 9.16 13.79
N GLN A 389 4.39 8.55 13.61
CA GLN A 389 3.27 9.18 12.92
C GLN A 389 2.72 10.40 13.68
N GLN A 390 2.65 10.32 15.01
CA GLN A 390 2.13 11.41 15.85
C GLN A 390 3.08 12.61 15.87
N VAL A 391 4.40 12.41 15.99
CA VAL A 391 5.41 13.46 15.84
C VAL A 391 5.26 14.14 14.47
N LEU A 392 5.14 13.35 13.40
CA LEU A 392 4.94 13.88 12.05
C LEU A 392 3.66 14.72 11.95
N ALA A 393 2.57 14.29 12.57
CA ALA A 393 1.28 14.97 12.51
C ALA A 393 1.22 16.26 13.32
N TYR A 394 1.89 16.32 14.48
CA TYR A 394 1.67 17.39 15.46
C TYR A 394 2.87 18.31 15.69
N GLU A 395 4.10 17.88 15.38
CA GLU A 395 5.30 18.66 15.69
C GLU A 395 5.99 19.25 14.45
N THR A 396 5.86 18.61 13.28
CA THR A 396 6.66 18.98 12.09
C THR A 396 6.10 20.13 11.26
N GLY A 397 4.82 20.47 11.43
CA GLY A 397 4.12 21.43 10.58
C GLY A 397 3.79 20.96 9.17
N VAL A 398 4.16 19.74 8.79
CA VAL A 398 3.87 19.15 7.45
C VAL A 398 2.39 19.20 7.07
N PRO A 399 1.42 18.95 7.98
CA PRO A 399 -0.01 19.04 7.66
C PRO A 399 -0.54 20.47 7.46
N ASN A 400 0.26 21.51 7.73
CA ASN A 400 -0.18 22.89 7.68
C ASN A 400 -0.35 23.43 6.26
N VAL A 401 0.33 22.84 5.27
CA VAL A 401 0.28 23.26 3.86
C VAL A 401 -0.13 22.07 3.00
N ILE A 402 -1.02 22.32 2.04
CA ILE A 402 -1.48 21.29 1.11
C ILE A 402 -0.45 21.16 -0.02
N ASP A 403 0.06 19.94 -0.24
CA ASP A 403 1.05 19.64 -1.28
C ASP A 403 2.23 20.63 -1.32
N PRO A 404 3.02 20.72 -0.24
CA PRO A 404 4.10 21.73 -0.14
C PRO A 404 5.22 21.53 -1.16
N LEU A 405 5.35 20.37 -1.79
CA LEU A 405 6.31 20.07 -2.86
C LEU A 405 5.77 20.37 -4.25
N GLY A 406 4.48 20.72 -4.38
CA GLY A 406 3.88 21.09 -5.66
C GLY A 406 4.57 22.30 -6.29
N GLY A 407 4.97 22.17 -7.57
CA GLY A 407 5.76 23.15 -8.30
C GLY A 407 7.27 23.01 -8.17
N SER A 408 7.77 22.02 -7.41
CA SER A 408 9.19 21.65 -7.45
C SER A 408 9.53 21.10 -8.84
N TYR A 409 10.47 21.72 -9.52
CA TYR A 409 10.88 21.26 -10.86
C TYR A 409 11.27 19.77 -10.88
N TYR A 410 11.99 19.32 -9.87
CA TYR A 410 12.39 17.91 -9.75
C TYR A 410 11.20 17.00 -9.52
N VAL A 411 10.33 17.32 -8.56
CA VAL A 411 9.18 16.45 -8.23
C VAL A 411 8.19 16.39 -9.39
N GLU A 412 7.91 17.50 -10.06
CA GLU A 412 7.00 17.51 -11.21
C GLU A 412 7.59 16.73 -12.39
N SER A 413 8.88 16.93 -12.71
CA SER A 413 9.59 16.19 -13.75
C SER A 413 9.62 14.68 -13.47
N LEU A 414 9.89 14.30 -12.21
CA LEU A 414 9.92 12.89 -11.79
C LEU A 414 8.52 12.26 -11.81
N THR A 415 7.49 13.00 -11.41
CA THR A 415 6.08 12.57 -11.51
C THR A 415 5.73 12.24 -12.96
N ASP A 416 6.10 13.11 -13.88
CA ASP A 416 5.86 12.98 -15.32
C ASP A 416 6.64 11.80 -15.92
N GLN A 417 7.89 11.61 -15.45
CA GLN A 417 8.70 10.48 -15.88
C GLN A 417 8.10 9.14 -15.44
N LEU A 418 7.68 9.03 -14.17
CA LEU A 418 7.05 7.81 -13.64
C LEU A 418 5.73 7.49 -14.35
N GLU A 419 4.95 8.52 -14.71
CA GLU A 419 3.75 8.31 -15.53
C GLU A 419 4.10 7.74 -16.90
N ARG A 420 5.07 8.33 -17.61
CA ARG A 420 5.52 7.79 -18.91
C ARG A 420 6.08 6.38 -18.81
N ASP A 421 6.80 6.07 -17.74
CA ASP A 421 7.35 4.73 -17.52
C ASP A 421 6.23 3.72 -17.26
N ALA A 422 5.20 4.10 -16.50
CA ALA A 422 4.03 3.25 -16.26
C ALA A 422 3.21 3.01 -17.52
N GLU A 423 2.97 4.04 -18.35
CA GLU A 423 2.25 3.90 -19.61
C GLU A 423 2.99 2.94 -20.57
N ARG A 424 4.32 3.00 -20.65
CA ARG A 424 5.10 2.02 -21.43
C ARG A 424 4.95 0.59 -20.89
N LEU A 425 4.92 0.42 -19.57
CA LEU A 425 4.69 -0.89 -18.98
C LEU A 425 3.27 -1.40 -19.24
N PHE A 426 2.25 -0.53 -19.31
CA PHE A 426 0.90 -0.92 -19.73
C PHE A 426 0.90 -1.44 -21.17
N GLU A 427 1.63 -0.79 -22.10
CA GLU A 427 1.78 -1.30 -23.47
C GLU A 427 2.50 -2.65 -23.51
N GLU A 428 3.47 -2.91 -22.63
CA GLU A 428 4.12 -4.23 -22.52
C GLU A 428 3.14 -5.29 -22.01
N ILE A 429 2.33 -4.96 -20.99
CA ILE A 429 1.30 -5.83 -20.44
C ILE A 429 0.25 -6.16 -21.51
N ASP A 430 -0.21 -5.19 -22.27
CA ASP A 430 -1.16 -5.41 -23.36
C ASP A 430 -0.58 -6.34 -24.45
N ARG A 431 0.72 -6.17 -24.78
CA ARG A 431 1.41 -7.04 -25.76
C ARG A 431 1.54 -8.49 -25.32
N VAL A 432 1.61 -8.77 -24.04
CA VAL A 432 1.63 -10.16 -23.52
C VAL A 432 0.23 -10.75 -23.32
N GLY A 433 -0.82 -9.99 -23.65
CA GLY A 433 -2.22 -10.45 -23.58
C GLY A 433 -2.95 -10.04 -22.30
N GLY A 434 -2.49 -9.01 -21.61
CA GLY A 434 -3.08 -8.49 -20.37
C GLY A 434 -2.55 -9.16 -19.11
N VAL A 435 -3.07 -8.74 -17.95
CA VAL A 435 -2.57 -9.16 -16.63
C VAL A 435 -2.69 -10.68 -16.44
N VAL A 436 -3.86 -11.27 -16.69
CA VAL A 436 -4.08 -12.71 -16.47
C VAL A 436 -3.11 -13.56 -17.31
N GLN A 437 -2.95 -13.24 -18.59
CA GLN A 437 -2.01 -13.96 -19.47
C GLN A 437 -0.56 -13.72 -19.05
N GLY A 438 -0.22 -12.52 -18.61
CA GLY A 438 1.10 -12.21 -18.05
C GLY A 438 1.43 -13.03 -16.79
N LEU A 439 0.44 -13.27 -15.93
CA LEU A 439 0.58 -14.15 -14.75
C LEU A 439 0.80 -15.61 -15.15
N GLU A 440 -0.02 -16.13 -16.06
CA GLU A 440 0.05 -17.53 -16.53
C GLU A 440 1.40 -17.85 -17.22
N THR A 441 1.97 -16.87 -17.92
CA THR A 441 3.28 -17.02 -18.59
C THR A 441 4.47 -16.69 -17.67
N GLY A 442 4.24 -16.21 -16.45
CA GLY A 442 5.28 -15.82 -15.52
C GLY A 442 6.02 -14.53 -15.93
N TRP A 443 5.40 -13.68 -16.74
CA TRP A 443 6.02 -12.44 -17.21
C TRP A 443 6.28 -11.45 -16.07
N PHE A 444 5.31 -11.24 -15.19
CA PHE A 444 5.44 -10.36 -14.03
C PHE A 444 6.53 -10.84 -13.07
N GLN A 445 6.51 -12.13 -12.74
CA GLN A 445 7.48 -12.73 -11.81
C GLN A 445 8.91 -12.57 -12.35
N ARG A 446 9.13 -12.75 -13.66
CA ARG A 446 10.45 -12.51 -14.29
C ARG A 446 10.88 -11.05 -14.19
N LYS A 447 9.98 -10.11 -14.50
CA LYS A 447 10.28 -8.66 -14.41
C LYS A 447 10.67 -8.24 -13.00
N ILE A 448 9.97 -8.76 -11.98
CA ILE A 448 10.28 -8.50 -10.57
C ILE A 448 11.63 -9.12 -10.20
N ALA A 449 11.87 -10.38 -10.57
CA ALA A 449 13.12 -11.08 -10.29
C ALA A 449 14.34 -10.40 -10.94
N GLU A 450 14.20 -9.90 -12.17
CA GLU A 450 15.26 -9.15 -12.87
C GLU A 450 15.60 -7.85 -12.13
N ALA A 451 14.58 -7.12 -11.65
CA ALA A 451 14.79 -5.89 -10.88
C ALA A 451 15.45 -6.18 -9.52
N ALA A 452 14.98 -7.20 -8.82
CA ALA A 452 15.53 -7.64 -7.54
C ALA A 452 17.01 -8.07 -7.67
N ALA A 453 17.33 -8.87 -8.70
CA ALA A 453 18.70 -9.30 -8.98
C ALA A 453 19.63 -8.12 -9.29
N ARG A 454 19.14 -7.12 -10.05
CA ARG A 454 19.89 -5.89 -10.30
C ARG A 454 20.15 -5.09 -9.04
N GLN A 455 19.15 -4.93 -8.18
CA GLN A 455 19.30 -4.23 -6.91
C GLN A 455 20.32 -4.95 -6.00
N GLN A 456 20.25 -6.27 -5.90
CA GLN A 456 21.21 -7.07 -5.14
C GLN A 456 22.63 -6.88 -5.68
N TRP A 457 22.82 -6.92 -6.99
CA TRP A 457 24.11 -6.67 -7.61
C TRP A 457 24.64 -5.26 -7.31
N GLU A 458 23.79 -4.21 -7.32
CA GLU A 458 24.18 -2.85 -6.97
C GLU A 458 24.69 -2.75 -5.53
N ILE A 459 24.06 -3.48 -4.60
CA ILE A 459 24.48 -3.56 -3.20
C ILE A 459 25.85 -4.26 -3.08
N GLU A 460 26.01 -5.40 -3.74
CA GLU A 460 27.26 -6.18 -3.72
C GLU A 460 28.45 -5.44 -4.35
N GLN A 461 28.17 -4.62 -5.35
CA GLN A 461 29.18 -3.77 -6.02
C GLN A 461 29.40 -2.41 -5.31
N HIS A 462 28.86 -2.22 -4.11
CA HIS A 462 28.90 -0.95 -3.36
C HIS A 462 28.41 0.28 -4.15
N ARG A 463 27.57 0.08 -5.17
CA ARG A 463 26.88 1.14 -5.90
C ARG A 463 25.69 1.69 -5.15
N ARG A 464 25.16 0.90 -4.24
CA ARG A 464 24.08 1.26 -3.31
C ARG A 464 24.53 1.00 -1.89
N THR A 465 24.58 2.07 -1.09
CA THR A 465 24.94 1.98 0.33
C THR A 465 23.73 1.62 1.17
N ILE A 466 23.91 0.62 2.04
CA ILE A 466 22.99 0.31 3.13
C ILE A 466 23.76 0.46 4.44
N VAL A 467 23.44 1.50 5.19
CA VAL A 467 24.12 1.87 6.44
C VAL A 467 24.02 0.71 7.45
N GLY A 468 25.17 0.34 7.98
CA GLY A 468 25.31 -0.79 8.94
C GLY A 468 25.36 -2.17 8.29
N VAL A 469 25.21 -2.28 6.95
CA VAL A 469 25.27 -3.56 6.22
C VAL A 469 26.48 -3.65 5.32
N ASN A 470 26.63 -2.79 4.33
CA ASN A 470 27.79 -2.77 3.42
C ASN A 470 28.69 -1.54 3.58
N GLU A 471 28.24 -0.54 4.36
CA GLU A 471 29.02 0.63 4.78
C GLU A 471 28.67 0.99 6.22
N PHE A 472 29.61 1.64 6.93
CA PHE A 472 29.45 2.05 8.35
C PHE A 472 29.16 0.87 9.28
N VAL A 473 29.73 -0.27 8.97
CA VAL A 473 29.62 -1.49 9.79
C VAL A 473 30.40 -1.30 11.09
N THR A 474 29.84 -1.71 12.23
CA THR A 474 30.49 -1.68 13.54
C THR A 474 30.88 -3.09 13.95
N GLU A 475 32.05 -3.24 14.56
CA GLU A 475 32.52 -4.50 15.16
C GLU A 475 31.97 -4.74 16.58
N GLU A 476 31.22 -3.76 17.12
CA GLU A 476 30.62 -3.86 18.45
C GLU A 476 29.51 -4.91 18.47
N PRO A 477 29.33 -5.62 19.61
CA PRO A 477 28.24 -6.56 19.74
C PRO A 477 26.90 -5.84 19.50
N GLU A 478 26.06 -6.42 18.66
CA GLU A 478 24.75 -5.87 18.32
C GLU A 478 23.95 -5.55 19.58
N LEU A 479 23.27 -4.42 19.57
CA LEU A 479 22.38 -4.02 20.64
C LEU A 479 21.30 -5.10 20.78
N SER A 480 21.29 -5.83 21.89
CA SER A 480 20.24 -6.80 22.15
C SER A 480 18.94 -6.07 22.46
N ILE A 481 18.00 -6.09 21.52
CA ILE A 481 16.64 -5.58 21.75
C ILE A 481 15.72 -6.72 22.21
N PRO A 482 14.75 -6.46 23.11
CA PRO A 482 13.76 -7.45 23.47
C PRO A 482 12.94 -7.86 22.25
N LEU A 483 12.75 -9.17 22.04
CA LEU A 483 11.90 -9.69 20.98
C LEU A 483 10.60 -10.25 21.57
N LEU A 484 9.50 -10.10 20.84
CA LEU A 484 8.22 -10.70 21.22
C LEU A 484 8.33 -12.21 21.14
N LYS A 485 7.93 -12.87 22.22
CA LYS A 485 7.81 -14.34 22.27
C LYS A 485 6.33 -14.70 22.23
N ILE A 486 5.94 -15.45 21.22
CA ILE A 486 4.59 -16.01 21.08
C ILE A 486 4.52 -17.28 21.89
N GLY A 487 3.44 -17.45 22.69
CA GLY A 487 3.18 -18.63 23.50
C GLY A 487 2.82 -19.87 22.66
N ASP A 488 2.29 -20.90 23.34
CA ASP A 488 1.79 -22.11 22.67
C ASP A 488 0.37 -21.88 22.11
N THR A 489 0.29 -21.00 21.10
CA THR A 489 -0.95 -20.67 20.42
C THR A 489 -1.58 -21.88 19.73
N GLU A 490 -0.76 -22.78 19.21
CA GLU A 490 -1.25 -23.93 18.43
C GLU A 490 -2.06 -24.88 19.30
N SER A 491 -1.57 -25.25 20.47
CA SER A 491 -2.31 -26.12 21.40
C SER A 491 -3.63 -25.49 21.86
N GLU A 492 -3.61 -24.21 22.23
CA GLU A 492 -4.81 -23.48 22.64
C GLU A 492 -5.84 -23.42 21.49
N GLN A 493 -5.40 -23.11 20.28
CA GLN A 493 -6.30 -22.98 19.14
C GLN A 493 -6.87 -24.34 18.71
N ARG A 494 -6.12 -25.43 18.78
CA ARG A 494 -6.59 -26.80 18.53
C ARG A 494 -7.68 -27.21 19.55
N GLU A 495 -7.51 -26.89 20.83
CA GLU A 495 -8.50 -27.14 21.88
C GLU A 495 -9.79 -26.35 21.62
N ARG A 496 -9.68 -25.06 21.27
CA ARG A 496 -10.82 -24.22 20.89
C ARG A 496 -11.58 -24.79 19.70
N MET A 497 -10.88 -25.24 18.66
CA MET A 497 -11.48 -25.89 17.48
C MET A 497 -12.19 -27.19 17.84
N ALA A 498 -11.61 -28.04 18.65
CA ALA A 498 -12.22 -29.27 19.13
C ALA A 498 -13.51 -28.99 19.93
N THR A 499 -13.47 -28.01 20.83
CA THR A 499 -14.63 -27.57 21.61
C THR A 499 -15.73 -27.02 20.72
N MET A 500 -15.40 -26.16 19.76
CA MET A 500 -16.37 -25.59 18.82
C MET A 500 -17.05 -26.69 17.99
N ARG A 501 -16.30 -27.66 17.45
CA ARG A 501 -16.88 -28.77 16.67
C ARG A 501 -17.76 -29.70 17.50
N ALA A 502 -17.43 -29.89 18.78
CA ALA A 502 -18.22 -30.71 19.69
C ALA A 502 -19.53 -30.03 20.12
N THR A 503 -19.55 -28.69 20.19
CA THR A 503 -20.71 -27.92 20.71
C THR A 503 -21.58 -27.29 19.63
N ARG A 504 -21.11 -27.15 18.40
CA ARG A 504 -21.89 -26.57 17.29
C ARG A 504 -23.04 -27.48 16.88
N ASP A 505 -24.12 -26.87 16.39
CA ASP A 505 -25.21 -27.59 15.72
C ASP A 505 -24.77 -28.07 14.33
N ASN A 506 -24.33 -29.33 14.25
CA ASN A 506 -23.84 -29.93 13.01
C ASN A 506 -24.94 -30.12 11.96
N GLU A 507 -26.22 -30.32 12.37
CA GLU A 507 -27.33 -30.46 11.45
C GLU A 507 -27.64 -29.11 10.79
N LEU A 508 -27.72 -28.04 11.55
CA LEU A 508 -27.89 -26.69 11.02
C LEU A 508 -26.70 -26.31 10.09
N CYS A 509 -25.48 -26.69 10.45
CA CYS A 509 -24.29 -26.44 9.62
C CYS A 509 -24.44 -27.14 8.25
N ALA A 510 -24.84 -28.40 8.22
CA ALA A 510 -25.08 -29.15 6.98
C ALA A 510 -26.18 -28.49 6.13
N GLN A 511 -27.32 -28.12 6.75
CA GLN A 511 -28.41 -27.42 6.07
C GLN A 511 -27.97 -26.11 5.42
N ARG A 512 -27.12 -25.30 6.12
CA ARG A 512 -26.60 -24.04 5.59
C ARG A 512 -25.64 -24.26 4.43
N LEU A 513 -24.78 -25.28 4.51
CA LEU A 513 -23.88 -25.64 3.41
C LEU A 513 -24.65 -26.12 2.17
N ASP A 514 -25.72 -26.89 2.36
CA ASP A 514 -26.57 -27.32 1.26
C ASP A 514 -27.34 -26.15 0.61
N ALA A 515 -27.71 -25.15 1.40
CA ALA A 515 -28.37 -23.95 0.88
C ALA A 515 -27.40 -23.03 0.05
N LEU A 516 -26.09 -23.20 0.18
CA LEU A 516 -25.09 -22.51 -0.63
C LEU A 516 -24.83 -23.20 -1.99
N ARG A 517 -25.19 -24.45 -2.14
CA ARG A 517 -25.06 -25.22 -3.40
C ARG A 517 -26.20 -24.92 -4.37
#